data_a60787839e247193def3e9ad5cdfad3d
#
_entry.id   a60787839e247193def3e9ad5cdfad3d
#
_cell.length_a   1.000
_cell.length_b   1.000
_cell.length_c   1.000
_cell.angle_alpha   90.00
_cell.angle_beta   90.00
_cell.angle_gamma   90.00
#
_symmetry.space_group_name_H-M   'P 1'
#
loop_
_entity.id
_entity.type
_entity.pdbx_description
1 polymer ?
#
loop_
_entity_poly.entity_id
_entity_poly.type
_entity_poly.pdbx_seq_one_letter_code
_entity_poly.pdbx_strand_id
1 'polypeptide(L)'
;MSATDSYLFLNNLRFHYRDWGGEGRPMVLLHGLASNARIWDLVAPTLAQHFRVLALDQRGHGLTDVPDDGYDFPGIVRDLHAFIETLDLQRPLLVGHSWGANTVLQYAVARPAIPAGIVLVDGGVNEMSSVPGMTWEKAGALLTPPDLDGLPREEFLERLKGWMGDMYSDENANIVLANFAIGEDDALRRRLPIPLHMRIARAIYEQKPSEFYPRLRCPALLCPALSPPQDERGAQFLALKRESIARAEQANPRVRTIWFDDTVHDVPLHRPTELAKAISDFGLKISD
;
A
#
# COMPACT_ATOMS: atom_id res chain seq x y z
N MET A 1 -15.85 -10.14 -10.56
CA MET A 1 -15.82 -9.02 -11.54
C MET A 1 -14.38 -8.80 -11.95
N SER A 2 -14.08 -8.61 -13.23
CA SER A 2 -12.76 -8.23 -13.73
C SER A 2 -12.62 -6.71 -13.70
N ALA A 3 -11.42 -6.20 -13.40
CA ALA A 3 -11.16 -4.77 -13.45
C ALA A 3 -11.09 -4.27 -14.90
N THR A 4 -11.47 -3.02 -15.11
CA THR A 4 -11.19 -2.24 -16.31
C THR A 4 -9.98 -1.33 -16.04
N ASP A 5 -8.98 -1.36 -16.91
CA ASP A 5 -7.85 -0.45 -16.85
C ASP A 5 -8.24 0.91 -17.45
N SER A 6 -8.03 1.98 -16.70
CA SER A 6 -8.46 3.34 -17.03
C SER A 6 -7.38 4.36 -16.75
N TYR A 7 -7.47 5.54 -17.38
CA TYR A 7 -6.48 6.60 -17.25
C TYR A 7 -7.13 7.96 -16.99
N LEU A 8 -6.42 8.79 -16.20
CA LEU A 8 -6.77 10.19 -15.94
C LEU A 8 -5.55 11.08 -16.06
N PHE A 9 -5.76 12.34 -16.44
CA PHE A 9 -4.72 13.37 -16.38
C PHE A 9 -4.91 14.18 -15.09
N LEU A 10 -3.95 14.04 -14.16
CA LEU A 10 -3.93 14.70 -12.86
C LEU A 10 -2.56 15.35 -12.66
N ASN A 11 -2.53 16.61 -12.22
CA ASN A 11 -1.27 17.31 -11.92
C ASN A 11 -0.23 17.23 -13.06
N ASN A 12 -0.68 17.35 -14.32
CA ASN A 12 0.10 17.23 -15.56
C ASN A 12 0.74 15.85 -15.82
N LEU A 13 0.23 14.79 -15.20
CA LEU A 13 0.69 13.42 -15.36
C LEU A 13 -0.48 12.53 -15.78
N ARG A 14 -0.22 11.51 -16.56
CA ARG A 14 -1.17 10.46 -16.87
C ARG A 14 -1.10 9.40 -15.78
N PHE A 15 -2.18 9.28 -15.00
CA PHE A 15 -2.36 8.25 -13.99
C PHE A 15 -3.17 7.10 -14.53
N HIS A 16 -2.73 5.89 -14.25
CA HIS A 16 -3.47 4.65 -14.46
C HIS A 16 -4.19 4.23 -13.19
N TYR A 17 -5.37 3.66 -13.34
CA TYR A 17 -6.10 3.01 -12.26
C TYR A 17 -6.92 1.83 -12.77
N ARG A 18 -7.21 0.90 -11.87
CA ARG A 18 -8.08 -0.24 -12.13
C ARG A 18 -9.43 0.00 -11.47
N ASP A 19 -10.52 -0.22 -12.21
CA ASP A 19 -11.90 -0.02 -11.76
C ASP A 19 -12.65 -1.35 -11.85
N TRP A 20 -13.07 -1.89 -10.71
CA TRP A 20 -13.92 -3.09 -10.62
C TRP A 20 -15.40 -2.76 -10.64
N GLY A 21 -15.77 -1.48 -10.74
CA GLY A 21 -17.15 -1.05 -10.63
C GLY A 21 -17.69 -1.27 -9.22
N GLY A 22 -18.92 -1.79 -9.17
CA GLY A 22 -19.69 -1.95 -7.93
C GLY A 22 -20.54 -0.72 -7.63
N GLU A 23 -21.50 -0.90 -6.74
CA GLU A 23 -22.40 0.14 -6.26
C GLU A 23 -22.12 0.45 -4.78
N GLY A 24 -22.51 1.63 -4.33
CA GLY A 24 -22.33 2.06 -2.95
C GLY A 24 -21.17 3.01 -2.75
N ARG A 25 -20.68 3.10 -1.51
CA ARG A 25 -19.60 4.04 -1.13
C ARG A 25 -18.34 3.78 -1.95
N PRO A 26 -17.71 4.84 -2.50
CA PRO A 26 -16.42 4.69 -3.17
C PRO A 26 -15.35 4.15 -2.21
N MET A 27 -14.49 3.27 -2.75
CA MET A 27 -13.33 2.73 -2.07
C MET A 27 -12.11 2.90 -2.96
N VAL A 28 -11.05 3.56 -2.45
CA VAL A 28 -9.80 3.77 -3.16
C VAL A 28 -8.71 2.94 -2.50
N LEU A 29 -8.06 2.08 -3.28
CA LEU A 29 -7.02 1.17 -2.86
C LEU A 29 -5.65 1.67 -3.33
N LEU A 30 -4.68 1.78 -2.42
CA LEU A 30 -3.31 2.21 -2.70
C LEU A 30 -2.32 1.09 -2.40
N HIS A 31 -1.46 0.80 -3.36
CA HIS A 31 -0.41 -0.22 -3.26
C HIS A 31 0.82 0.25 -2.46
N GLY A 32 1.72 -0.68 -2.12
CA GLY A 32 3.00 -0.43 -1.47
C GLY A 32 4.10 0.12 -2.41
N LEU A 33 5.26 0.46 -1.85
CA LEU A 33 6.45 0.87 -2.61
C LEU A 33 6.93 -0.30 -3.49
N ALA A 34 7.33 0.01 -4.72
CA ALA A 34 7.72 -0.95 -5.76
C ALA A 34 6.66 -2.00 -6.10
N SER A 35 5.38 -1.65 -5.93
CA SER A 35 4.22 -2.47 -6.26
C SER A 35 3.35 -1.74 -7.29
N ASN A 36 2.13 -2.20 -7.53
CA ASN A 36 1.18 -1.60 -8.46
C ASN A 36 -0.27 -1.95 -8.06
N ALA A 37 -1.27 -1.37 -8.74
CA ALA A 37 -2.69 -1.56 -8.44
C ALA A 37 -3.14 -3.03 -8.49
N ARG A 38 -2.44 -3.90 -9.21
CA ARG A 38 -2.81 -5.32 -9.33
C ARG A 38 -2.60 -6.12 -8.05
N ILE A 39 -1.87 -5.59 -7.06
CA ILE A 39 -1.77 -6.20 -5.72
C ILE A 39 -3.17 -6.46 -5.11
N TRP A 40 -4.18 -5.73 -5.57
CA TRP A 40 -5.55 -5.80 -5.11
C TRP A 40 -6.45 -6.74 -5.92
N ASP A 41 -5.92 -7.38 -6.99
CA ASP A 41 -6.70 -8.21 -7.94
C ASP A 41 -7.46 -9.36 -7.24
N LEU A 42 -6.90 -9.92 -6.15
CA LEU A 42 -7.52 -10.99 -5.38
C LEU A 42 -8.52 -10.50 -4.31
N VAL A 43 -8.41 -9.25 -3.90
CA VAL A 43 -9.22 -8.65 -2.82
C VAL A 43 -10.41 -7.87 -3.38
N ALA A 44 -10.16 -7.05 -4.39
CA ALA A 44 -11.12 -6.09 -4.94
C ALA A 44 -12.41 -6.72 -5.50
N PRO A 45 -12.43 -7.90 -6.14
CA PRO A 45 -13.67 -8.52 -6.63
C PRO A 45 -14.71 -8.79 -5.54
N THR A 46 -14.26 -9.15 -4.33
CA THR A 46 -15.13 -9.34 -3.17
C THR A 46 -15.63 -8.00 -2.64
N LEU A 47 -14.77 -7.00 -2.56
CA LEU A 47 -15.14 -5.64 -2.12
C LEU A 47 -16.15 -4.99 -3.05
N ALA A 48 -16.03 -5.23 -4.37
CA ALA A 48 -16.92 -4.67 -5.41
C ALA A 48 -18.37 -5.19 -5.32
N GLN A 49 -18.64 -6.19 -4.48
CA GLN A 49 -20.02 -6.62 -4.19
C GLN A 49 -20.79 -5.59 -3.34
N HIS A 50 -20.10 -4.68 -2.64
CA HIS A 50 -20.70 -3.73 -1.70
C HIS A 50 -20.21 -2.29 -1.87
N PHE A 51 -19.13 -2.08 -2.61
CA PHE A 51 -18.46 -0.79 -2.77
C PHE A 51 -18.14 -0.54 -4.26
N ARG A 52 -18.03 0.73 -4.65
CA ARG A 52 -17.40 1.08 -5.91
C ARG A 52 -15.88 1.08 -5.70
N VAL A 53 -15.19 0.10 -6.27
CA VAL A 53 -13.78 -0.19 -5.96
C VAL A 53 -12.85 0.27 -7.08
N LEU A 54 -11.89 1.13 -6.72
CA LEU A 54 -10.84 1.63 -7.61
C LEU A 54 -9.48 1.43 -6.95
N ALA A 55 -8.47 0.99 -7.72
CA ALA A 55 -7.10 0.93 -7.26
C ALA A 55 -6.21 1.80 -8.14
N LEU A 56 -5.51 2.74 -7.53
CA LEU A 56 -4.64 3.70 -8.21
C LEU A 56 -3.22 3.18 -8.31
N ASP A 57 -2.63 3.21 -9.53
CA ASP A 57 -1.19 3.18 -9.67
C ASP A 57 -0.63 4.54 -9.25
N GLN A 58 0.02 4.59 -8.10
CA GLN A 58 0.58 5.82 -7.57
C GLN A 58 1.72 6.31 -8.46
N ARG A 59 2.02 7.61 -8.42
CA ARG A 59 3.13 8.27 -9.15
C ARG A 59 4.36 7.38 -9.27
N GLY A 60 4.85 7.20 -10.51
CA GLY A 60 6.06 6.42 -10.82
C GLY A 60 5.91 4.90 -10.78
N HIS A 61 4.70 4.39 -10.52
CA HIS A 61 4.44 2.96 -10.39
C HIS A 61 3.43 2.46 -11.44
N GLY A 62 3.42 1.16 -11.65
CA GLY A 62 2.51 0.50 -12.56
C GLY A 62 2.55 1.11 -13.96
N LEU A 63 1.42 1.60 -14.46
CA LEU A 63 1.28 2.25 -15.77
C LEU A 63 1.11 3.78 -15.67
N THR A 64 1.31 4.36 -14.47
CA THR A 64 1.34 5.80 -14.24
C THR A 64 2.69 6.40 -14.66
N ASP A 65 2.67 7.63 -15.17
CA ASP A 65 3.87 8.38 -15.56
C ASP A 65 4.91 8.46 -14.44
N VAL A 66 6.18 8.56 -14.83
CA VAL A 66 7.35 8.60 -13.94
C VAL A 66 8.01 9.98 -14.03
N PRO A 67 7.52 10.99 -13.31
CA PRO A 67 8.15 12.32 -13.28
C PRO A 67 9.41 12.31 -12.41
N ASP A 68 10.22 13.37 -12.55
CA ASP A 68 11.47 13.52 -11.80
C ASP A 68 11.27 13.94 -10.33
N ASP A 69 10.07 14.40 -9.92
CA ASP A 69 9.80 14.97 -8.59
C ASP A 69 8.43 14.55 -8.00
N GLY A 70 8.12 15.10 -6.82
CA GLY A 70 6.84 14.91 -6.14
C GLY A 70 6.70 13.57 -5.41
N TYR A 71 7.79 12.89 -5.10
CA TYR A 71 7.83 11.60 -4.39
C TYR A 71 7.84 11.72 -2.86
N ASP A 72 7.63 12.93 -2.35
CA ASP A 72 7.35 13.18 -0.94
C ASP A 72 5.84 13.01 -0.61
N PHE A 73 5.50 12.87 0.66
CA PHE A 73 4.10 12.72 1.05
C PHE A 73 3.20 13.89 0.62
N PRO A 74 3.62 15.18 0.68
CA PRO A 74 2.83 16.26 0.11
C PRO A 74 2.49 16.09 -1.36
N GLY A 75 3.42 15.61 -2.18
CA GLY A 75 3.23 15.32 -3.60
C GLY A 75 2.21 14.19 -3.82
N ILE A 76 2.42 13.05 -3.15
CA ILE A 76 1.55 11.88 -3.25
C ILE A 76 0.12 12.18 -2.73
N VAL A 77 0.01 12.94 -1.64
CA VAL A 77 -1.30 13.38 -1.10
C VAL A 77 -2.04 14.29 -2.07
N ARG A 78 -1.35 15.18 -2.81
CA ARG A 78 -1.96 15.99 -3.87
C ARG A 78 -2.49 15.13 -5.00
N ASP A 79 -1.75 14.09 -5.40
CA ASP A 79 -2.19 13.19 -6.48
C ASP A 79 -3.45 12.42 -6.07
N LEU A 80 -3.46 11.84 -4.86
CA LEU A 80 -4.64 11.16 -4.33
C LEU A 80 -5.85 12.11 -4.23
N HIS A 81 -5.62 13.36 -3.81
CA HIS A 81 -6.68 14.35 -3.72
C HIS A 81 -7.27 14.67 -5.09
N ALA A 82 -6.41 14.94 -6.08
CA ALA A 82 -6.82 15.19 -7.45
C ALA A 82 -7.60 13.99 -8.05
N PHE A 83 -7.19 12.75 -7.73
CA PHE A 83 -7.89 11.54 -8.15
C PHE A 83 -9.31 11.47 -7.56
N ILE A 84 -9.45 11.72 -6.26
CA ILE A 84 -10.74 11.72 -5.56
C ILE A 84 -11.67 12.81 -6.11
N GLU A 85 -11.16 14.02 -6.31
CA GLU A 85 -11.94 15.15 -6.84
C GLU A 85 -12.36 14.93 -8.29
N THR A 86 -11.44 14.49 -9.15
CA THR A 86 -11.72 14.31 -10.59
C THR A 86 -12.78 13.24 -10.84
N LEU A 87 -12.82 12.19 -10.03
CA LEU A 87 -13.82 11.14 -10.11
C LEU A 87 -15.06 11.39 -9.25
N ASP A 88 -15.16 12.56 -8.60
CA ASP A 88 -16.25 12.94 -7.70
C ASP A 88 -16.56 11.86 -6.64
N LEU A 89 -15.53 11.31 -6.00
CA LEU A 89 -15.66 10.24 -5.02
C LEU A 89 -16.07 10.82 -3.66
N GLN A 90 -17.37 10.80 -3.39
CA GLN A 90 -17.93 11.37 -2.16
C GLN A 90 -17.65 10.47 -0.96
N ARG A 91 -16.98 11.01 0.07
CA ARG A 91 -16.67 10.32 1.34
C ARG A 91 -16.10 8.90 1.13
N PRO A 92 -14.99 8.73 0.37
CA PRO A 92 -14.45 7.42 0.07
C PRO A 92 -13.90 6.72 1.32
N LEU A 93 -13.97 5.39 1.34
CA LEU A 93 -13.11 4.58 2.20
C LEU A 93 -11.75 4.46 1.52
N LEU A 94 -10.68 4.83 2.23
CA LEU A 94 -9.32 4.75 1.71
C LEU A 94 -8.61 3.54 2.32
N VAL A 95 -8.06 2.69 1.49
CA VAL A 95 -7.33 1.48 1.90
C VAL A 95 -5.91 1.56 1.36
N GLY A 96 -4.91 1.39 2.20
CA GLY A 96 -3.51 1.41 1.77
C GLY A 96 -2.75 0.19 2.28
N HIS A 97 -1.90 -0.37 1.45
CA HIS A 97 -0.94 -1.40 1.83
C HIS A 97 0.46 -0.80 1.97
N SER A 98 1.20 -1.14 3.04
CA SER A 98 2.59 -0.72 3.22
C SER A 98 2.76 0.81 3.10
N TRP A 99 3.54 1.31 2.13
CA TRP A 99 3.65 2.74 1.81
C TRP A 99 2.30 3.39 1.48
N GLY A 100 1.39 2.67 0.80
CA GLY A 100 0.02 3.13 0.57
C GLY A 100 -0.72 3.40 1.88
N ALA A 101 -0.49 2.62 2.94
CA ALA A 101 -1.05 2.87 4.27
C ALA A 101 -0.49 4.16 4.89
N ASN A 102 0.82 4.42 4.74
CA ASN A 102 1.42 5.68 5.16
C ASN A 102 0.82 6.88 4.43
N THR A 103 0.57 6.73 3.11
CA THR A 103 -0.09 7.74 2.27
C THR A 103 -1.52 8.02 2.73
N VAL A 104 -2.31 6.96 2.95
CA VAL A 104 -3.70 7.07 3.42
C VAL A 104 -3.79 7.76 4.78
N LEU A 105 -2.92 7.40 5.73
CA LEU A 105 -2.86 8.03 7.05
C LEU A 105 -2.52 9.52 6.94
N GLN A 106 -1.49 9.87 6.15
CA GLN A 106 -1.09 11.24 5.89
C GLN A 106 -2.24 12.04 5.26
N TYR A 107 -2.92 11.45 4.27
CA TYR A 107 -4.07 12.06 3.59
C TYR A 107 -5.22 12.34 4.57
N ALA A 108 -5.59 11.38 5.40
CA ALA A 108 -6.70 11.52 6.32
C ALA A 108 -6.48 12.63 7.36
N VAL A 109 -5.23 12.87 7.76
CA VAL A 109 -4.89 13.99 8.64
C VAL A 109 -4.83 15.33 7.89
N ALA A 110 -4.35 15.33 6.65
CA ALA A 110 -4.29 16.53 5.81
C ALA A 110 -5.68 16.98 5.30
N ARG A 111 -6.61 16.05 5.12
CA ARG A 111 -7.96 16.26 4.56
C ARG A 111 -9.04 15.58 5.42
N PRO A 112 -9.21 15.97 6.71
CA PRO A 112 -9.99 15.21 7.68
C PRO A 112 -11.50 15.14 7.39
N ALA A 113 -12.02 15.95 6.46
CA ALA A 113 -13.42 15.95 6.07
C ALA A 113 -13.71 15.03 4.87
N ILE A 114 -12.68 14.53 4.18
CA ILE A 114 -12.87 13.79 2.93
C ILE A 114 -13.12 12.29 3.17
N PRO A 115 -12.22 11.51 3.84
CA PRO A 115 -12.44 10.07 3.98
C PRO A 115 -13.55 9.75 4.98
N ALA A 116 -14.42 8.81 4.63
CA ALA A 116 -15.37 8.24 5.57
C ALA A 116 -14.67 7.37 6.64
N GLY A 117 -13.58 6.73 6.25
CA GLY A 117 -12.72 5.91 7.10
C GLY A 117 -11.46 5.51 6.35
N ILE A 118 -10.50 4.93 7.08
CA ILE A 118 -9.25 4.43 6.51
C ILE A 118 -8.95 3.00 6.96
N VAL A 119 -8.29 2.23 6.07
CA VAL A 119 -7.76 0.91 6.40
C VAL A 119 -6.27 0.88 6.06
N LEU A 120 -5.46 0.50 7.03
CA LEU A 120 -4.01 0.48 6.96
C LEU A 120 -3.52 -0.97 7.03
N VAL A 121 -3.16 -1.52 5.86
CA VAL A 121 -2.71 -2.91 5.72
C VAL A 121 -1.19 -2.95 5.80
N ASP A 122 -0.70 -3.49 6.88
CA ASP A 122 0.72 -3.66 7.25
C ASP A 122 1.61 -2.44 6.99
N GLY A 123 1.11 -1.26 7.35
CA GLY A 123 1.82 0.02 7.23
C GLY A 123 1.20 1.10 8.09
N GLY A 124 1.78 2.31 8.06
CA GLY A 124 1.25 3.49 8.75
C GLY A 124 1.42 3.50 10.27
N VAL A 125 2.22 2.59 10.85
CA VAL A 125 2.40 2.50 12.32
C VAL A 125 3.86 2.58 12.76
N ASN A 126 4.80 2.14 11.92
CA ASN A 126 6.22 2.07 12.28
C ASN A 126 6.90 3.42 12.05
N GLU A 127 7.78 3.79 12.97
CA GLU A 127 8.61 4.99 12.91
C GLU A 127 10.09 4.61 12.86
N MET A 128 10.60 4.41 11.65
CA MET A 128 11.97 3.93 11.46
C MET A 128 13.02 4.88 12.07
N SER A 129 12.81 6.20 11.93
CA SER A 129 13.71 7.21 12.48
C SER A 129 13.71 7.29 14.01
N SER A 130 12.71 6.72 14.67
CA SER A 130 12.58 6.67 16.13
C SER A 130 13.20 5.39 16.74
N VAL A 131 13.62 4.43 15.91
CA VAL A 131 14.26 3.19 16.39
C VAL A 131 15.70 3.50 16.82
N PRO A 132 16.09 3.16 18.07
CA PRO A 132 17.45 3.44 18.57
C PRO A 132 18.52 2.88 17.64
N GLY A 133 19.47 3.74 17.24
CA GLY A 133 20.59 3.37 16.36
C GLY A 133 20.21 3.15 14.88
N MET A 134 18.96 3.39 14.48
CA MET A 134 18.55 3.37 13.07
C MET A 134 18.83 4.74 12.44
N THR A 135 19.90 4.82 11.67
CA THR A 135 20.22 6.00 10.85
C THR A 135 19.61 5.84 9.44
N TRP A 136 19.59 6.95 8.68
CA TRP A 136 19.15 6.87 7.28
C TRP A 136 19.99 5.90 6.46
N GLU A 137 21.29 5.86 6.65
CA GLU A 137 22.19 4.96 5.92
C GLU A 137 21.79 3.49 6.13
N LYS A 138 21.45 3.12 7.38
CA LYS A 138 20.99 1.77 7.71
C LYS A 138 19.58 1.50 7.14
N ALA A 139 18.67 2.44 7.31
CA ALA A 139 17.31 2.33 6.78
C ALA A 139 17.31 2.30 5.25
N GLY A 140 18.12 3.15 4.61
CA GLY A 140 18.28 3.17 3.17
C GLY A 140 18.81 1.85 2.61
N ALA A 141 19.79 1.25 3.28
CA ALA A 141 20.32 -0.06 2.90
C ALA A 141 19.24 -1.17 2.99
N LEU A 142 18.38 -1.11 4.02
CA LEU A 142 17.25 -2.07 4.19
C LEU A 142 16.13 -1.85 3.17
N LEU A 143 15.91 -0.61 2.74
CA LEU A 143 14.83 -0.24 1.83
C LEU A 143 15.27 -0.23 0.35
N THR A 144 16.56 -0.40 0.08
CA THR A 144 17.07 -0.53 -1.30
C THR A 144 16.61 -1.87 -1.87
N PRO A 145 15.83 -1.88 -2.97
CA PRO A 145 15.37 -3.11 -3.57
C PRO A 145 16.52 -3.83 -4.28
N PRO A 146 16.44 -5.17 -4.46
CA PRO A 146 17.41 -5.91 -5.26
C PRO A 146 17.46 -5.38 -6.69
N ASP A 147 18.64 -5.42 -7.31
CA ASP A 147 18.78 -5.11 -8.73
C ASP A 147 18.32 -6.31 -9.57
N LEU A 148 17.22 -6.11 -10.28
CA LEU A 148 16.58 -7.11 -11.13
C LEU A 148 16.50 -6.63 -12.60
N ASP A 149 17.06 -5.47 -12.92
CA ASP A 149 17.07 -4.96 -14.30
C ASP A 149 17.93 -5.87 -15.20
N GLY A 150 17.37 -6.23 -16.34
CA GLY A 150 18.02 -7.13 -17.28
C GLY A 150 17.89 -8.62 -16.95
N LEU A 151 17.25 -8.97 -15.82
CA LEU A 151 17.01 -10.38 -15.49
C LEU A 151 16.00 -10.97 -16.47
N PRO A 152 16.26 -12.13 -17.11
CA PRO A 152 15.27 -12.82 -17.93
C PRO A 152 14.00 -13.13 -17.15
N ARG A 153 12.85 -12.97 -17.79
CA ARG A 153 11.54 -13.20 -17.16
C ARG A 153 11.39 -14.61 -16.58
N GLU A 154 11.84 -15.62 -17.31
CA GLU A 154 11.79 -17.01 -16.85
C GLU A 154 12.62 -17.22 -15.58
N GLU A 155 13.84 -16.67 -15.54
CA GLU A 155 14.71 -16.75 -14.37
C GLU A 155 14.10 -16.01 -13.16
N PHE A 156 13.48 -14.86 -13.40
CA PHE A 156 12.75 -14.17 -12.34
C PHE A 156 11.63 -15.03 -11.76
N LEU A 157 10.81 -15.66 -12.62
CA LEU A 157 9.71 -16.52 -12.16
C LEU A 157 10.21 -17.72 -11.35
N GLU A 158 11.34 -18.32 -11.72
CA GLU A 158 11.96 -19.39 -10.94
C GLU A 158 12.44 -18.89 -9.56
N ARG A 159 13.10 -17.71 -9.50
CA ARG A 159 13.49 -17.09 -8.22
C ARG A 159 12.26 -16.76 -7.37
N LEU A 160 11.20 -16.26 -8.00
CA LEU A 160 9.95 -15.88 -7.34
C LEU A 160 9.27 -17.08 -6.67
N LYS A 161 9.32 -18.27 -7.27
CA LYS A 161 8.84 -19.51 -6.63
C LYS A 161 9.52 -19.76 -5.28
N GLY A 162 10.84 -19.58 -5.23
CA GLY A 162 11.60 -19.72 -3.99
C GLY A 162 11.28 -18.66 -2.95
N TRP A 163 11.05 -17.41 -3.38
CA TRP A 163 10.73 -16.31 -2.46
C TRP A 163 9.31 -16.37 -1.92
N MET A 164 8.35 -16.79 -2.74
CA MET A 164 6.94 -16.85 -2.34
C MET A 164 6.58 -18.12 -1.57
N GLY A 165 7.35 -19.23 -1.75
CA GLY A 165 7.02 -20.49 -1.09
C GLY A 165 5.57 -20.91 -1.36
N ASP A 166 4.83 -21.20 -0.29
CA ASP A 166 3.42 -21.66 -0.36
C ASP A 166 2.45 -20.62 -0.94
N MET A 167 2.86 -19.35 -1.03
CA MET A 167 2.05 -18.32 -1.68
C MET A 167 2.18 -18.33 -3.21
N TYR A 168 3.09 -19.13 -3.77
CA TYR A 168 3.28 -19.13 -5.22
C TYR A 168 2.07 -19.72 -5.93
N SER A 169 1.55 -18.93 -6.86
CA SER A 169 0.60 -19.35 -7.90
C SER A 169 0.90 -18.53 -9.15
N ASP A 170 0.47 -19.00 -10.31
CA ASP A 170 0.63 -18.24 -11.55
C ASP A 170 -0.07 -16.88 -11.47
N GLU A 171 -1.18 -16.78 -10.74
CA GLU A 171 -1.91 -15.54 -10.53
C GLU A 171 -1.07 -14.55 -9.68
N ASN A 172 -0.55 -14.98 -8.53
CA ASN A 172 0.33 -14.17 -7.70
C ASN A 172 1.61 -13.78 -8.42
N ALA A 173 2.22 -14.70 -9.17
CA ALA A 173 3.41 -14.44 -9.96
C ALA A 173 3.17 -13.36 -11.03
N ASN A 174 2.03 -13.39 -11.72
CA ASN A 174 1.65 -12.37 -12.70
C ASN A 174 1.38 -10.99 -12.07
N ILE A 175 0.82 -10.95 -10.85
CA ILE A 175 0.66 -9.71 -10.10
C ILE A 175 2.02 -9.09 -9.77
N VAL A 176 2.96 -9.90 -9.27
CA VAL A 176 4.31 -9.43 -8.92
C VAL A 176 5.11 -9.06 -10.17
N LEU A 177 5.01 -9.83 -11.25
CA LEU A 177 5.67 -9.55 -12.52
C LEU A 177 5.24 -8.19 -13.10
N ALA A 178 4.00 -7.76 -12.88
CA ALA A 178 3.48 -6.47 -13.34
C ALA A 178 4.17 -5.25 -12.70
N ASN A 179 4.99 -5.43 -11.65
CA ASN A 179 5.86 -4.38 -11.11
C ASN A 179 6.98 -3.97 -12.08
N PHE A 180 7.21 -4.77 -13.12
CA PHE A 180 8.23 -4.54 -14.15
C PHE A 180 7.59 -4.31 -15.51
N ALA A 181 8.29 -3.60 -16.38
CA ALA A 181 8.07 -3.68 -17.81
C ALA A 181 8.92 -4.86 -18.35
N ILE A 182 8.43 -5.51 -19.38
CA ILE A 182 9.20 -6.56 -20.07
C ILE A 182 9.74 -5.95 -21.36
N GLY A 183 11.06 -6.00 -21.53
CA GLY A 183 11.74 -5.55 -22.74
C GLY A 183 11.51 -6.49 -23.94
N GLU A 184 11.92 -6.06 -25.14
CA GLU A 184 11.87 -6.89 -26.36
C GLU A 184 12.76 -8.14 -26.25
N ASP A 185 13.75 -8.11 -25.39
CA ASP A 185 14.68 -9.20 -25.05
C ASP A 185 14.11 -10.16 -23.98
N ASP A 186 12.81 -10.06 -23.66
CA ASP A 186 12.11 -10.81 -22.59
C ASP A 186 12.76 -10.66 -21.21
N ALA A 187 13.44 -9.53 -20.95
CA ALA A 187 14.06 -9.23 -19.66
C ALA A 187 13.29 -8.14 -18.90
N LEU A 188 13.40 -8.19 -17.59
CA LEU A 188 12.77 -7.23 -16.69
C LEU A 188 13.36 -5.83 -16.84
N ARG A 189 12.51 -4.82 -16.78
CA ARG A 189 12.88 -3.40 -16.69
C ARG A 189 12.11 -2.77 -15.54
N ARG A 190 12.83 -2.18 -14.63
CA ARG A 190 12.25 -1.49 -13.47
C ARG A 190 11.40 -0.30 -13.93
N ARG A 191 10.16 -0.20 -13.46
CA ARG A 191 9.29 0.95 -13.75
C ARG A 191 9.69 2.18 -12.96
N LEU A 192 9.93 2.02 -11.66
CA LEU A 192 10.41 3.11 -10.79
C LEU A 192 11.93 3.05 -10.66
N PRO A 193 12.68 4.04 -11.17
CA PRO A 193 14.14 4.13 -11.01
C PRO A 193 14.58 4.14 -9.54
N ILE A 194 15.69 3.49 -9.21
CA ILE A 194 16.24 3.41 -7.84
C ILE A 194 16.35 4.79 -7.17
N PRO A 195 16.87 5.86 -7.82
CA PRO A 195 16.96 7.16 -7.18
C PRO A 195 15.60 7.72 -6.74
N LEU A 196 14.53 7.48 -7.50
CA LEU A 196 13.17 7.91 -7.18
C LEU A 196 12.55 7.02 -6.09
N HIS A 197 12.78 5.71 -6.16
CA HIS A 197 12.43 4.77 -5.08
C HIS A 197 13.03 5.23 -3.74
N MET A 198 14.31 5.62 -3.73
CA MET A 198 15.00 6.05 -2.51
C MET A 198 14.47 7.39 -1.96
N ARG A 199 13.85 8.25 -2.79
CA ARG A 199 13.13 9.45 -2.28
C ARG A 199 11.90 9.06 -1.49
N ILE A 200 11.13 8.08 -1.97
CA ILE A 200 9.97 7.54 -1.22
C ILE A 200 10.44 6.87 0.07
N ALA A 201 11.47 6.02 -0.03
CA ALA A 201 12.06 5.36 1.13
C ALA A 201 12.51 6.36 2.20
N ARG A 202 13.08 7.50 1.77
CA ARG A 202 13.47 8.60 2.67
C ARG A 202 12.25 9.24 3.34
N ALA A 203 11.19 9.50 2.59
CA ALA A 203 9.95 10.03 3.13
C ALA A 203 9.31 9.08 4.16
N ILE A 204 9.32 7.76 3.90
CA ILE A 204 8.87 6.74 4.86
C ILE A 204 9.72 6.76 6.13
N TYR A 205 11.04 6.83 6.01
CA TYR A 205 11.96 6.89 7.15
C TYR A 205 11.71 8.11 8.04
N GLU A 206 11.40 9.26 7.43
CA GLU A 206 11.18 10.54 8.15
C GLU A 206 9.77 10.67 8.72
N GLN A 207 8.80 9.91 8.21
CA GLN A 207 7.42 10.00 8.67
C GLN A 207 7.28 9.54 10.12
N LYS A 208 6.44 10.24 10.88
CA LYS A 208 6.13 9.95 12.28
C LYS A 208 4.64 9.69 12.46
N PRO A 209 4.18 8.46 12.20
CA PRO A 209 2.77 8.09 12.31
C PRO A 209 2.15 8.39 13.69
N SER A 210 2.92 8.31 14.78
CA SER A 210 2.41 8.61 16.14
C SER A 210 1.89 10.04 16.27
N GLU A 211 2.41 11.00 15.50
CA GLU A 211 1.93 12.38 15.51
C GLU A 211 0.58 12.55 14.78
N PHE A 212 0.18 11.57 13.96
CA PHE A 212 -1.04 11.62 13.16
C PHE A 212 -2.26 11.04 13.87
N TYR A 213 -2.10 9.95 14.61
CA TYR A 213 -3.22 9.28 15.28
C TYR A 213 -4.05 10.19 16.20
N PRO A 214 -3.46 11.08 17.04
CA PRO A 214 -4.24 12.03 17.84
C PRO A 214 -5.08 13.01 17.02
N ARG A 215 -4.67 13.27 15.76
CA ARG A 215 -5.30 14.24 14.85
C ARG A 215 -6.31 13.61 13.90
N LEU A 216 -6.36 12.27 13.83
CA LEU A 216 -7.24 11.54 12.94
C LEU A 216 -8.70 11.70 13.36
N ARG A 217 -9.57 12.09 12.43
CA ARG A 217 -10.99 12.38 12.69
C ARG A 217 -11.96 11.32 12.19
N CYS A 218 -11.54 10.47 11.26
CA CYS A 218 -12.35 9.35 10.77
C CYS A 218 -11.99 8.03 11.48
N PRO A 219 -12.86 7.02 11.45
CA PRO A 219 -12.55 5.66 11.89
C PRO A 219 -11.34 5.09 11.12
N ALA A 220 -10.51 4.30 11.81
CA ALA A 220 -9.37 3.62 11.23
C ALA A 220 -9.32 2.15 11.62
N LEU A 221 -9.06 1.28 10.64
CA LEU A 221 -8.78 -0.13 10.86
C LEU A 221 -7.31 -0.39 10.53
N LEU A 222 -6.56 -0.95 11.48
CA LEU A 222 -5.21 -1.48 11.27
C LEU A 222 -5.30 -2.97 11.00
N CYS A 223 -4.63 -3.43 9.93
CA CYS A 223 -4.54 -4.83 9.54
C CYS A 223 -3.06 -5.26 9.48
N PRO A 224 -2.36 -5.34 10.63
CA PRO A 224 -0.96 -5.71 10.66
C PRO A 224 -0.76 -7.20 10.42
N ALA A 225 0.27 -7.54 9.63
CA ALA A 225 0.77 -8.90 9.46
C ALA A 225 1.68 -9.28 10.63
N LEU A 226 1.57 -10.52 11.10
CA LEU A 226 2.41 -11.12 12.12
C LEU A 226 3.10 -12.36 11.54
N SER A 227 4.29 -12.18 10.98
CA SER A 227 5.16 -13.33 10.66
C SER A 227 5.87 -13.79 11.93
N PRO A 228 5.98 -15.08 12.19
CA PRO A 228 6.83 -15.60 13.25
C PRO A 228 8.27 -15.08 13.08
N PRO A 229 8.90 -14.52 14.13
CA PRO A 229 10.25 -14.01 14.01
C PRO A 229 11.24 -15.17 13.81
N GLN A 230 12.15 -15.03 12.85
CA GLN A 230 13.17 -16.04 12.55
C GLN A 230 14.45 -15.83 13.36
N ASP A 231 14.64 -14.64 13.92
CA ASP A 231 15.80 -14.27 14.70
C ASP A 231 15.43 -13.20 15.77
N GLU A 232 16.41 -12.83 16.57
CA GLU A 232 16.24 -11.80 17.61
C GLU A 232 15.86 -10.43 17.06
N ARG A 233 16.39 -10.06 15.89
CA ARG A 233 16.05 -8.80 15.21
C ARG A 233 14.58 -8.78 14.77
N GLY A 234 14.08 -9.87 14.19
CA GLY A 234 12.68 -10.06 13.86
C GLY A 234 11.78 -9.96 15.09
N ALA A 235 12.18 -10.55 16.22
CA ALA A 235 11.44 -10.46 17.46
C ALA A 235 11.39 -9.02 18.01
N GLN A 236 12.48 -8.27 17.94
CA GLN A 236 12.53 -6.86 18.33
C GLN A 236 11.64 -6.01 17.42
N PHE A 237 11.69 -6.22 16.11
CA PHE A 237 10.83 -5.52 15.16
C PHE A 237 9.34 -5.78 15.44
N LEU A 238 8.97 -7.03 15.71
CA LEU A 238 7.60 -7.40 16.05
C LEU A 238 7.13 -6.76 17.37
N ALA A 239 8.00 -6.70 18.38
CA ALA A 239 7.70 -6.03 19.64
C ALA A 239 7.45 -4.52 19.43
N LEU A 240 8.29 -3.86 18.65
CA LEU A 240 8.13 -2.43 18.28
C LEU A 240 6.83 -2.20 17.49
N LYS A 241 6.48 -3.09 16.55
CA LYS A 241 5.22 -3.02 15.80
C LYS A 241 4.01 -3.10 16.75
N ARG A 242 4.01 -4.07 17.68
CA ARG A 242 2.93 -4.22 18.68
C ARG A 242 2.81 -2.98 19.59
N GLU A 243 3.93 -2.45 20.06
CA GLU A 243 3.94 -1.23 20.86
C GLU A 243 3.44 -0.01 20.10
N SER A 244 3.83 0.16 18.83
CA SER A 244 3.37 1.26 17.97
C SER A 244 1.86 1.20 17.73
N ILE A 245 1.30 0.02 17.52
CA ILE A 245 -0.14 -0.20 17.36
C ILE A 245 -0.88 0.11 18.66
N ALA A 246 -0.40 -0.39 19.79
CA ALA A 246 -1.01 -0.09 21.09
C ALA A 246 -1.03 1.41 21.38
N ARG A 247 0.06 2.13 21.05
CA ARG A 247 0.10 3.61 21.16
C ARG A 247 -0.94 4.28 20.25
N ALA A 248 -1.12 3.78 19.01
CA ALA A 248 -2.10 4.33 18.07
C ALA A 248 -3.54 4.17 18.61
N GLU A 249 -3.88 3.00 19.14
CA GLU A 249 -5.20 2.73 19.74
C GLU A 249 -5.44 3.56 21.00
N GLN A 250 -4.42 3.73 21.85
CA GLN A 250 -4.50 4.60 23.04
C GLN A 250 -4.65 6.07 22.66
N ALA A 251 -4.00 6.52 21.59
CA ALA A 251 -4.04 7.91 21.15
C ALA A 251 -5.40 8.29 20.52
N ASN A 252 -6.16 7.32 19.99
CA ASN A 252 -7.43 7.60 19.34
C ASN A 252 -8.40 6.42 19.41
N PRO A 253 -9.56 6.56 20.12
CA PRO A 253 -10.54 5.49 20.28
C PRO A 253 -11.26 5.09 18.98
N ARG A 254 -11.04 5.79 17.87
CA ARG A 254 -11.55 5.43 16.55
C ARG A 254 -10.65 4.43 15.82
N VAL A 255 -9.47 4.14 16.36
CA VAL A 255 -8.53 3.16 15.82
C VAL A 255 -8.88 1.78 16.37
N ARG A 256 -8.94 0.79 15.51
CA ARG A 256 -9.15 -0.62 15.83
C ARG A 256 -8.17 -1.47 15.06
N THR A 257 -7.80 -2.64 15.60
CA THR A 257 -6.86 -3.55 14.98
C THR A 257 -7.48 -4.94 14.78
N ILE A 258 -7.22 -5.51 13.61
CA ILE A 258 -7.44 -6.93 13.30
C ILE A 258 -6.08 -7.51 12.90
N TRP A 259 -5.55 -8.41 13.72
CA TRP A 259 -4.25 -9.04 13.49
C TRP A 259 -4.36 -10.17 12.46
N PHE A 260 -3.40 -10.23 11.55
CA PHE A 260 -3.24 -11.31 10.58
C PHE A 260 -2.06 -12.18 11.02
N ASP A 261 -2.36 -13.18 11.86
CA ASP A 261 -1.38 -14.13 12.37
C ASP A 261 -0.81 -15.00 11.24
N ASP A 262 0.43 -15.47 11.40
CA ASP A 262 1.15 -16.31 10.42
C ASP A 262 1.08 -15.75 8.98
N THR A 263 1.22 -14.42 8.87
CA THR A 263 1.02 -13.71 7.61
C THR A 263 2.23 -12.85 7.28
N VAL A 264 2.69 -12.91 6.02
CA VAL A 264 3.78 -12.07 5.52
C VAL A 264 3.28 -10.65 5.19
N HIS A 265 4.24 -9.75 4.89
CA HIS A 265 3.96 -8.35 4.57
C HIS A 265 2.91 -8.15 3.47
N ASP A 266 2.94 -8.98 2.43
CA ASP A 266 2.00 -8.91 1.30
C ASP A 266 0.66 -9.60 1.63
N VAL A 267 -0.02 -9.07 2.66
CA VAL A 267 -1.34 -9.54 3.12
C VAL A 267 -2.36 -9.69 1.98
N PRO A 268 -2.42 -8.76 0.99
CA PRO A 268 -3.38 -8.88 -0.13
C PRO A 268 -3.17 -10.13 -1.01
N LEU A 269 -1.95 -10.67 -1.05
CA LEU A 269 -1.62 -11.90 -1.78
C LEU A 269 -1.71 -13.16 -0.90
N HIS A 270 -1.37 -13.02 0.39
CA HIS A 270 -1.30 -14.15 1.31
C HIS A 270 -2.65 -14.51 1.92
N ARG A 271 -3.46 -13.51 2.29
CA ARG A 271 -4.76 -13.66 2.96
C ARG A 271 -5.86 -12.82 2.29
N PRO A 272 -6.07 -12.94 0.96
CA PRO A 272 -6.96 -12.03 0.23
C PRO A 272 -8.41 -12.09 0.71
N THR A 273 -8.93 -13.28 0.98
CA THR A 273 -10.32 -13.49 1.42
C THR A 273 -10.58 -12.91 2.81
N GLU A 274 -9.67 -13.16 3.76
CA GLU A 274 -9.78 -12.65 5.13
C GLU A 274 -9.62 -11.13 5.15
N LEU A 275 -8.69 -10.60 4.34
CA LEU A 275 -8.52 -9.16 4.19
C LEU A 275 -9.74 -8.48 3.59
N ALA A 276 -10.30 -9.04 2.51
CA ALA A 276 -11.53 -8.53 1.89
C ALA A 276 -12.69 -8.49 2.90
N LYS A 277 -12.84 -9.57 3.70
CA LYS A 277 -13.86 -9.64 4.75
C LYS A 277 -13.65 -8.56 5.82
N ALA A 278 -12.42 -8.39 6.33
CA ALA A 278 -12.09 -7.39 7.35
C ALA A 278 -12.39 -5.97 6.86
N ILE A 279 -12.00 -5.64 5.61
CA ILE A 279 -12.27 -4.35 4.97
C ILE A 279 -13.78 -4.13 4.80
N SER A 280 -14.51 -5.13 4.28
CA SER A 280 -15.96 -5.04 4.06
C SER A 280 -16.71 -4.86 5.38
N ASP A 281 -16.42 -5.68 6.40
CA ASP A 281 -17.06 -5.60 7.71
C ASP A 281 -16.82 -4.24 8.40
N PHE A 282 -15.65 -3.64 8.18
CA PHE A 282 -15.34 -2.30 8.67
C PHE A 282 -16.10 -1.23 7.89
N GLY A 283 -16.00 -1.27 6.55
CA GLY A 283 -16.59 -0.25 5.67
C GLY A 283 -18.12 -0.16 5.77
N LEU A 284 -18.79 -1.31 5.91
CA LEU A 284 -20.26 -1.39 6.04
C LEU A 284 -20.78 -0.85 7.39
N LYS A 285 -19.91 -0.77 8.42
CA LYS A 285 -20.27 -0.21 9.74
C LYS A 285 -20.07 1.30 9.83
N ILE A 286 -19.45 1.92 8.83
CA ILE A 286 -19.25 3.37 8.81
C ILE A 286 -20.55 4.04 8.38
N SER A 287 -21.12 4.83 9.27
CA SER A 287 -22.32 5.64 8.98
C SER A 287 -22.02 6.73 7.95
N ASP A 288 -23.03 7.13 7.22
CA ASP A 288 -22.98 8.25 6.25
C ASP A 288 -22.82 9.60 6.93
#